data_96ab7aed169a0185d46869103392e8e8
#
_entry.id   96ab7aed169a0185d46869103392e8e8
#
_cell.length_a   1.000
_cell.length_b   1.000
_cell.length_c   1.000
_cell.angle_alpha   90.00
_cell.angle_beta   90.00
_cell.angle_gamma   90.00
#
_symmetry.space_group_name_H-M   'P 1'
#
loop_
_entity.id
_entity.type
_entity.pdbx_description
1 polymer ?
#
loop_
_entity_poly.entity_id
_entity_poly.type
_entity_poly.pdbx_seq_one_letter_code
_entity_poly.pdbx_strand_id
1 'polypeptide(L)'
;MRVLITSKAGAGHLGPLLPFAHALRRARADVLIAAPAEAATMVRAQRLPLWAFDDPPPGERDAIFAEVGRLPPELSGPSVVGDVFARIDARAAYPGILAACRAWKPDIVMSETTEFAGPLVAEALGLPAVTIAIVQIGKGAAMMQSAKVRSALEDLRAEFGLDPDPDFERARALPCLTVLPEALEDPALAQPQSVMRFREVPDVTRGALWDWWLGDERPLVYITFGSAAPKTDLFPGVYRAAIDAVSAMSVRALVTIGRDRDPAELGPVSSNVRVEQWVPQHDVMPHAAAMVCHGGSGTVTMGLAAGVPMAVLPLFADQPWNAERVAELGAGIALAGEPDPGGIRDAVSRLLTEPAFRGGARRVAAQMRALPPVDAAVGVVRDLLEDVLAA
;
A
#
# COMPACT_ATOMS: atom_id res chain seq x y z
N MET A 1 -14.30 3.81 22.99
CA MET A 1 -13.55 4.58 21.98
C MET A 1 -14.08 4.22 20.61
N ARG A 2 -14.55 5.22 19.86
CA ARG A 2 -15.03 5.10 18.49
C ARG A 2 -14.00 5.69 17.54
N VAL A 3 -13.51 4.89 16.61
CA VAL A 3 -12.46 5.27 15.67
C VAL A 3 -13.01 5.24 14.25
N LEU A 4 -13.08 6.39 13.59
CA LEU A 4 -13.42 6.47 12.18
C LEU A 4 -12.12 6.34 11.36
N ILE A 5 -12.07 5.36 10.47
CA ILE A 5 -10.91 5.18 9.56
C ILE A 5 -11.35 5.57 8.16
N THR A 6 -10.70 6.56 7.56
CA THR A 6 -11.02 7.05 6.22
C THR A 6 -10.00 6.55 5.20
N SER A 7 -10.47 6.16 4.03
CA SER A 7 -9.62 5.62 2.96
C SER A 7 -10.23 5.90 1.59
N LYS A 8 -9.39 5.92 0.58
CA LYS A 8 -9.82 5.74 -0.81
C LYS A 8 -10.08 4.26 -1.11
N ALA A 9 -10.71 3.98 -2.23
CA ALA A 9 -10.87 2.62 -2.72
C ALA A 9 -9.51 2.03 -3.16
N GLY A 10 -9.44 0.70 -3.16
CA GLY A 10 -8.27 -0.04 -3.62
C GLY A 10 -7.40 -0.61 -2.50
N ALA A 11 -6.75 -1.73 -2.80
CA ALA A 11 -5.96 -2.48 -1.82
C ALA A 11 -4.70 -1.73 -1.35
N GLY A 12 -4.12 -0.87 -2.20
CA GLY A 12 -2.96 -0.04 -1.86
C GLY A 12 -3.27 1.02 -0.81
N HIS A 13 -4.51 1.51 -0.76
CA HIS A 13 -4.98 2.52 0.18
C HIS A 13 -5.56 1.89 1.45
N LEU A 14 -6.53 1.01 1.31
CA LEU A 14 -7.20 0.39 2.45
C LEU A 14 -6.35 -0.67 3.16
N GLY A 15 -5.56 -1.45 2.41
CA GLY A 15 -4.76 -2.55 2.94
C GLY A 15 -3.89 -2.17 4.14
N PRO A 16 -3.07 -1.11 4.06
CA PRO A 16 -2.22 -0.68 5.17
C PRO A 16 -2.96 -0.24 6.44
N LEU A 17 -4.25 0.10 6.35
CA LEU A 17 -5.08 0.50 7.50
C LEU A 17 -5.66 -0.71 8.24
N LEU A 18 -5.83 -1.84 7.55
CA LEU A 18 -6.48 -3.03 8.11
C LEU A 18 -5.79 -3.59 9.37
N PRO A 19 -4.45 -3.66 9.44
CA PRO A 19 -3.77 -4.10 10.66
C PRO A 19 -4.16 -3.26 11.88
N PHE A 20 -4.24 -1.94 11.73
CA PHE A 20 -4.65 -1.01 12.79
C PHE A 20 -6.13 -1.17 13.13
N ALA A 21 -7.01 -1.27 12.12
CA ALA A 21 -8.44 -1.50 12.32
C ALA A 21 -8.70 -2.78 13.14
N HIS A 22 -8.00 -3.86 12.81
CA HIS A 22 -8.13 -5.12 13.54
C HIS A 22 -7.53 -5.06 14.96
N ALA A 23 -6.39 -4.37 15.15
CA ALA A 23 -5.80 -4.14 16.48
C ALA A 23 -6.76 -3.37 17.39
N LEU A 24 -7.36 -2.29 16.89
CA LEU A 24 -8.36 -1.51 17.61
C LEU A 24 -9.59 -2.36 17.99
N ARG A 25 -10.09 -3.19 17.09
CA ARG A 25 -11.20 -4.10 17.37
C ARG A 25 -10.85 -5.17 18.40
N ARG A 26 -9.65 -5.74 18.35
CA ARG A 26 -9.17 -6.65 19.41
C ARG A 26 -9.15 -5.97 20.77
N ALA A 27 -8.82 -4.68 20.82
CA ALA A 27 -8.85 -3.85 22.01
C ALA A 27 -10.26 -3.33 22.38
N ARG A 28 -11.32 -3.85 21.74
CA ARG A 28 -12.74 -3.50 21.94
C ARG A 28 -13.09 -2.05 21.63
N ALA A 29 -12.36 -1.42 20.72
CA ALA A 29 -12.81 -0.15 20.12
C ALA A 29 -13.90 -0.42 19.07
N ASP A 30 -14.84 0.50 18.96
CA ASP A 30 -15.78 0.55 17.85
C ASP A 30 -15.06 1.17 16.66
N VAL A 31 -14.93 0.42 15.57
CA VAL A 31 -14.26 0.87 14.34
C VAL A 31 -15.28 0.95 13.22
N LEU A 32 -15.30 2.08 12.53
CA LEU A 32 -16.07 2.31 11.31
C LEU A 32 -15.13 2.72 10.19
N ILE A 33 -15.21 2.04 9.05
CA ILE A 33 -14.49 2.45 7.83
C ILE A 33 -15.38 3.42 7.05
N ALA A 34 -14.87 4.60 6.70
CA ALA A 34 -15.50 5.50 5.73
C ALA A 34 -14.67 5.46 4.44
N ALA A 35 -15.28 4.98 3.37
CA ALA A 35 -14.63 4.79 2.09
C ALA A 35 -15.66 4.83 0.93
N PRO A 36 -15.22 5.02 -0.33
CA PRO A 36 -16.11 4.93 -1.48
C PRO A 36 -16.86 3.59 -1.55
N ALA A 37 -18.05 3.59 -2.13
CA ALA A 37 -18.88 2.38 -2.27
C ALA A 37 -18.13 1.22 -2.94
N GLU A 38 -17.20 1.50 -3.83
CA GLU A 38 -16.32 0.51 -4.48
C GLU A 38 -15.51 -0.33 -3.47
N ALA A 39 -15.15 0.21 -2.32
CA ALA A 39 -14.42 -0.51 -1.27
C ALA A 39 -15.28 -1.56 -0.53
N ALA A 40 -16.60 -1.59 -0.76
CA ALA A 40 -17.54 -2.39 0.04
C ALA A 40 -17.21 -3.88 0.09
N THR A 41 -16.79 -4.48 -1.03
CA THR A 41 -16.44 -5.90 -1.08
C THR A 41 -15.21 -6.20 -0.21
N MET A 42 -14.19 -5.34 -0.28
CA MET A 42 -12.97 -5.50 0.51
C MET A 42 -13.25 -5.32 2.01
N VAL A 43 -13.97 -4.26 2.39
CA VAL A 43 -14.30 -3.96 3.79
C VAL A 43 -15.15 -5.08 4.41
N ARG A 44 -16.16 -5.58 3.67
CA ARG A 44 -16.99 -6.71 4.12
C ARG A 44 -16.21 -8.00 4.29
N ALA A 45 -15.25 -8.28 3.39
CA ALA A 45 -14.37 -9.44 3.52
C ALA A 45 -13.55 -9.41 4.83
N GLN A 46 -13.26 -8.21 5.34
CA GLN A 46 -12.58 -7.99 6.64
C GLN A 46 -13.53 -7.99 7.83
N ARG A 47 -14.84 -8.20 7.62
CA ARG A 47 -15.88 -8.13 8.67
C ARG A 47 -15.89 -6.80 9.43
N LEU A 48 -15.59 -5.70 8.69
CA LEU A 48 -15.63 -4.34 9.21
C LEU A 48 -16.90 -3.62 8.74
N PRO A 49 -17.49 -2.73 9.56
CA PRO A 49 -18.59 -1.89 9.14
C PRO A 49 -18.10 -0.81 8.17
N LEU A 50 -18.91 -0.49 7.18
CA LEU A 50 -18.63 0.53 6.18
C LEU A 50 -19.67 1.63 6.22
N TRP A 51 -19.22 2.88 6.26
CA TRP A 51 -19.95 4.06 5.85
C TRP A 51 -19.52 4.40 4.43
N ALA A 52 -20.36 4.07 3.47
CA ALA A 52 -20.06 4.39 2.08
C ALA A 52 -20.33 5.86 1.81
N PHE A 53 -19.43 6.51 1.08
CA PHE A 53 -19.63 7.84 0.52
C PHE A 53 -19.51 7.81 -1.00
N ASP A 54 -19.92 8.91 -1.65
CA ASP A 54 -19.98 9.00 -3.09
C ASP A 54 -18.58 9.07 -3.70
N ASP A 55 -18.40 8.37 -4.81
CA ASP A 55 -17.24 8.53 -5.68
C ASP A 55 -17.39 9.82 -6.52
N PRO A 56 -16.28 10.37 -7.04
CA PRO A 56 -16.34 11.42 -8.05
C PRO A 56 -17.17 10.98 -9.26
N PRO A 57 -17.74 11.95 -10.01
CA PRO A 57 -18.46 11.63 -11.23
C PRO A 57 -17.65 10.74 -12.19
N PRO A 58 -18.28 9.76 -12.86
CA PRO A 58 -17.58 8.90 -13.82
C PRO A 58 -16.85 9.71 -14.89
N GLY A 59 -15.61 9.30 -15.20
CA GLY A 59 -14.79 9.91 -16.24
C GLY A 59 -13.92 11.10 -15.81
N GLU A 60 -14.17 11.73 -14.67
CA GLU A 60 -13.32 12.84 -14.21
C GLU A 60 -11.88 12.39 -13.93
N ARG A 61 -11.72 11.26 -13.24
CA ARG A 61 -10.39 10.67 -13.00
C ARG A 61 -9.74 10.20 -14.31
N ASP A 62 -10.50 9.59 -15.20
CA ASP A 62 -9.99 8.99 -16.44
C ASP A 62 -9.34 10.02 -17.34
N ALA A 63 -9.94 11.21 -17.46
CA ALA A 63 -9.39 12.31 -18.25
C ALA A 63 -8.00 12.74 -17.72
N ILE A 64 -7.85 12.85 -16.39
CA ILE A 64 -6.57 13.22 -15.77
C ILE A 64 -5.56 12.09 -15.89
N PHE A 65 -5.95 10.84 -15.66
CA PHE A 65 -5.03 9.70 -15.83
C PHE A 65 -4.52 9.56 -17.26
N ALA A 66 -5.37 9.83 -18.27
CA ALA A 66 -4.94 9.86 -19.67
C ALA A 66 -3.93 10.97 -19.97
N GLU A 67 -4.04 12.11 -19.29
CA GLU A 67 -3.07 13.20 -19.39
C GLU A 67 -1.78 12.84 -18.63
N VAL A 68 -1.89 12.37 -17.40
CA VAL A 68 -0.78 11.97 -16.54
C VAL A 68 0.10 10.91 -17.19
N GLY A 69 -0.50 9.96 -17.90
CA GLY A 69 0.25 8.93 -18.66
C GLY A 69 1.16 9.47 -19.74
N ARG A 70 1.03 10.76 -20.11
CA ARG A 70 1.90 11.45 -21.09
C ARG A 70 2.96 12.33 -20.43
N LEU A 71 2.89 12.49 -19.12
CA LEU A 71 3.83 13.34 -18.38
C LEU A 71 5.14 12.60 -18.09
N PRO A 72 6.24 13.33 -17.96
CA PRO A 72 7.47 12.80 -17.38
C PRO A 72 7.21 12.24 -15.97
N PRO A 73 7.92 11.17 -15.55
CA PRO A 73 7.69 10.52 -14.26
C PRO A 73 7.71 11.46 -13.04
N GLU A 74 8.57 12.47 -13.06
CA GLU A 74 8.70 13.47 -12.00
C GLU A 74 7.48 14.39 -11.85
N LEU A 75 6.67 14.54 -12.88
CA LEU A 75 5.44 15.34 -12.87
C LEU A 75 4.18 14.51 -12.68
N SER A 76 4.23 13.23 -13.01
CA SER A 76 3.07 12.33 -12.94
C SER A 76 2.57 12.15 -11.51
N GLY A 77 3.45 11.90 -10.54
CA GLY A 77 3.10 11.74 -9.14
C GLY A 77 2.42 12.98 -8.53
N PRO A 78 3.03 14.17 -8.61
CA PRO A 78 2.38 15.42 -8.15
C PRO A 78 1.04 15.71 -8.83
N SER A 79 0.87 15.34 -10.11
CA SER A 79 -0.42 15.50 -10.80
C SER A 79 -1.49 14.54 -10.29
N VAL A 80 -1.16 13.28 -10.07
CA VAL A 80 -2.11 12.33 -9.47
C VAL A 80 -2.51 12.78 -8.06
N VAL A 81 -1.56 13.16 -7.22
CA VAL A 81 -1.86 13.57 -5.84
C VAL A 81 -2.62 14.89 -5.81
N GLY A 82 -2.23 15.89 -6.59
CA GLY A 82 -2.87 17.21 -6.61
C GLY A 82 -4.20 17.22 -7.34
N ASP A 83 -4.23 16.73 -8.58
CA ASP A 83 -5.42 16.88 -9.42
C ASP A 83 -6.47 15.78 -9.16
N VAL A 84 -6.03 14.53 -8.88
CA VAL A 84 -6.98 13.45 -8.59
C VAL A 84 -7.27 13.38 -7.10
N PHE A 85 -6.26 13.14 -6.25
CA PHE A 85 -6.52 12.82 -4.85
C PHE A 85 -7.00 14.03 -4.03
N ALA A 86 -6.39 15.20 -4.23
CA ALA A 86 -6.82 16.41 -3.53
C ALA A 86 -8.07 17.02 -4.19
N ARG A 87 -8.00 17.39 -5.48
CA ARG A 87 -9.11 18.16 -6.09
C ARG A 87 -10.36 17.35 -6.34
N ILE A 88 -10.25 16.09 -6.80
CA ILE A 88 -11.41 15.29 -7.16
C ILE A 88 -11.86 14.42 -6.00
N ASP A 89 -10.99 13.52 -5.53
CA ASP A 89 -11.37 12.51 -4.54
C ASP A 89 -11.74 13.12 -3.20
N ALA A 90 -10.91 14.03 -2.67
CA ALA A 90 -11.17 14.65 -1.37
C ALA A 90 -12.41 15.55 -1.39
N ARG A 91 -12.65 16.26 -2.51
CA ARG A 91 -13.88 17.07 -2.65
C ARG A 91 -15.12 16.18 -2.63
N ALA A 92 -15.12 15.04 -3.33
CA ALA A 92 -16.24 14.11 -3.33
C ALA A 92 -16.43 13.42 -1.97
N ALA A 93 -15.34 13.09 -1.27
CA ALA A 93 -15.38 12.38 0.00
C ALA A 93 -15.80 13.24 1.19
N TYR A 94 -15.44 14.54 1.19
CA TYR A 94 -15.62 15.44 2.34
C TYR A 94 -17.07 15.49 2.88
N PRO A 95 -18.12 15.66 2.07
CA PRO A 95 -19.49 15.68 2.57
C PRO A 95 -19.90 14.36 3.24
N GLY A 96 -19.50 13.24 2.66
CA GLY A 96 -19.82 11.90 3.17
C GLY A 96 -19.09 11.58 4.49
N ILE A 97 -17.82 11.96 4.61
CA ILE A 97 -17.05 11.81 5.86
C ILE A 97 -17.59 12.74 6.95
N LEU A 98 -17.94 13.99 6.60
CA LEU A 98 -18.57 14.92 7.52
C LEU A 98 -19.91 14.38 8.07
N ALA A 99 -20.74 13.79 7.19
CA ALA A 99 -21.98 13.14 7.58
C ALA A 99 -21.73 11.95 8.52
N ALA A 100 -20.72 11.13 8.22
CA ALA A 100 -20.31 10.03 9.09
C ALA A 100 -19.90 10.51 10.49
N CYS A 101 -19.05 11.53 10.57
CA CYS A 101 -18.62 12.11 11.85
C CYS A 101 -19.80 12.66 12.66
N ARG A 102 -20.72 13.38 12.02
CA ARG A 102 -21.90 13.95 12.70
C ARG A 102 -22.87 12.90 13.20
N ALA A 103 -23.11 11.85 12.40
CA ALA A 103 -24.05 10.79 12.74
C ALA A 103 -23.47 9.80 13.76
N TRP A 104 -22.22 9.36 13.57
CA TRP A 104 -21.60 8.30 14.36
C TRP A 104 -20.79 8.84 15.54
N LYS A 105 -20.37 10.13 15.50
CA LYS A 105 -19.63 10.83 16.56
C LYS A 105 -18.37 10.06 16.98
N PRO A 106 -17.38 9.91 16.11
CA PRO A 106 -16.11 9.29 16.47
C PRO A 106 -15.36 10.13 17.51
N ASP A 107 -14.54 9.47 18.32
CA ASP A 107 -13.63 10.13 19.24
C ASP A 107 -12.35 10.59 18.52
N ILE A 108 -11.98 9.93 17.41
CA ILE A 108 -10.78 10.22 16.62
C ILE A 108 -11.00 9.80 15.16
N VAL A 109 -10.33 10.49 14.24
CA VAL A 109 -10.26 10.15 12.81
C VAL A 109 -8.87 9.65 12.47
N MET A 110 -8.76 8.51 11.77
CA MET A 110 -7.52 7.96 11.26
C MET A 110 -7.61 7.90 9.73
N SER A 111 -6.68 8.52 9.03
CA SER A 111 -6.72 8.62 7.56
C SER A 111 -5.43 8.10 6.94
N GLU A 112 -5.50 7.45 5.79
CA GLU A 112 -4.27 7.19 5.05
C GLU A 112 -3.70 8.49 4.45
N THR A 113 -2.40 8.56 4.25
CA THR A 113 -1.67 9.80 3.95
C THR A 113 -2.08 10.51 2.66
N THR A 114 -2.82 9.87 1.77
CA THR A 114 -3.32 10.49 0.52
C THR A 114 -4.85 10.63 0.48
N GLU A 115 -5.53 10.31 1.57
CA GLU A 115 -6.94 10.63 1.79
C GLU A 115 -7.02 11.94 2.58
N PHE A 116 -7.30 13.03 1.89
CA PHE A 116 -7.20 14.38 2.47
C PHE A 116 -8.48 14.87 3.14
N ALA A 117 -9.64 14.30 2.81
CA ALA A 117 -10.92 14.77 3.36
C ALA A 117 -11.07 14.45 4.85
N GLY A 118 -10.59 13.28 5.30
CA GLY A 118 -10.67 12.88 6.71
C GLY A 118 -9.99 13.86 7.66
N PRO A 119 -8.72 14.21 7.46
CA PRO A 119 -8.03 15.21 8.26
C PRO A 119 -8.71 16.60 8.23
N LEU A 120 -9.18 17.03 7.06
CA LEU A 120 -9.88 18.32 6.93
C LEU A 120 -11.22 18.33 7.68
N VAL A 121 -11.98 17.22 7.64
CA VAL A 121 -13.21 17.06 8.42
C VAL A 121 -12.91 17.02 9.93
N ALA A 122 -11.85 16.33 10.33
CA ALA A 122 -11.43 16.29 11.73
C ALA A 122 -11.10 17.69 12.24
N GLU A 123 -10.34 18.48 11.47
CA GLU A 123 -10.03 19.86 11.77
C GLU A 123 -11.31 20.72 11.89
N ALA A 124 -12.22 20.62 10.91
CA ALA A 124 -13.49 21.37 10.91
C ALA A 124 -14.38 21.08 12.13
N LEU A 125 -14.26 19.89 12.71
CA LEU A 125 -15.03 19.45 13.86
C LEU A 125 -14.27 19.52 15.19
N GLY A 126 -13.01 19.92 15.19
CA GLY A 126 -12.13 19.91 16.37
C GLY A 126 -11.87 18.50 16.91
N LEU A 127 -11.86 17.48 16.04
CA LEU A 127 -11.59 16.09 16.41
C LEU A 127 -10.07 15.80 16.31
N PRO A 128 -9.54 14.99 17.23
CA PRO A 128 -8.19 14.45 17.07
C PRO A 128 -8.05 13.67 15.75
N ALA A 129 -6.90 13.77 15.12
CA ALA A 129 -6.60 13.03 13.89
C ALA A 129 -5.22 12.37 13.92
N VAL A 130 -5.10 11.24 13.21
CA VAL A 130 -3.87 10.48 13.01
C VAL A 130 -3.77 10.10 11.54
N THR A 131 -2.56 10.13 10.99
CA THR A 131 -2.32 9.63 9.65
C THR A 131 -1.70 8.24 9.66
N ILE A 132 -1.98 7.44 8.63
CA ILE A 132 -1.36 6.13 8.40
C ILE A 132 -0.61 6.21 7.08
N ALA A 133 0.73 6.10 7.15
CA ALA A 133 1.52 6.14 5.93
C ALA A 133 1.39 4.84 5.13
N ILE A 134 1.12 5.00 3.85
CA ILE A 134 0.95 3.91 2.87
C ILE A 134 2.09 3.83 1.86
N VAL A 135 2.94 4.85 1.82
CA VAL A 135 4.15 4.97 0.99
C VAL A 135 5.32 5.43 1.85
N GLN A 136 6.54 5.44 1.31
CA GLN A 136 7.71 6.01 1.96
C GLN A 136 7.42 7.45 2.44
N ILE A 137 7.58 7.69 3.73
CA ILE A 137 7.14 8.95 4.36
C ILE A 137 7.94 10.13 3.86
N GLY A 138 9.26 9.99 3.73
CA GLY A 138 10.13 11.05 3.22
C GLY A 138 9.78 11.44 1.76
N LYS A 139 9.55 10.46 0.88
CA LYS A 139 9.12 10.69 -0.51
C LYS A 139 7.72 11.30 -0.57
N GLY A 140 6.79 10.80 0.24
CA GLY A 140 5.44 11.37 0.37
C GLY A 140 5.47 12.82 0.83
N ALA A 141 6.24 13.13 1.87
CA ALA A 141 6.40 14.50 2.37
C ALA A 141 7.01 15.44 1.32
N ALA A 142 8.01 14.97 0.56
CA ALA A 142 8.59 15.74 -0.54
C ALA A 142 7.56 16.01 -1.65
N MET A 143 6.73 15.03 -1.99
CA MET A 143 5.66 15.17 -2.98
C MET A 143 4.61 16.21 -2.54
N MET A 144 4.26 16.24 -1.25
CA MET A 144 3.33 17.23 -0.69
C MET A 144 3.84 18.66 -0.84
N GLN A 145 5.17 18.88 -0.92
CA GLN A 145 5.76 20.19 -1.13
C GLN A 145 5.68 20.69 -2.59
N SER A 146 5.21 19.88 -3.52
CA SER A 146 5.02 20.34 -4.90
C SER A 146 3.99 21.47 -4.98
N ALA A 147 4.23 22.47 -5.82
CA ALA A 147 3.33 23.62 -5.96
C ALA A 147 1.90 23.20 -6.35
N LYS A 148 1.78 22.14 -7.17
CA LYS A 148 0.49 21.60 -7.61
C LYS A 148 -0.32 21.03 -6.44
N VAL A 149 0.29 20.21 -5.58
CA VAL A 149 -0.40 19.61 -4.41
C VAL A 149 -0.76 20.70 -3.39
N ARG A 150 0.17 21.62 -3.13
CA ARG A 150 -0.08 22.76 -2.22
C ARG A 150 -1.27 23.58 -2.67
N SER A 151 -1.30 24.00 -3.94
CA SER A 151 -2.43 24.77 -4.49
C SER A 151 -3.75 24.01 -4.37
N ALA A 152 -3.74 22.69 -4.68
CA ALA A 152 -4.95 21.88 -4.62
C ALA A 152 -5.53 21.79 -3.20
N LEU A 153 -4.66 21.64 -2.19
CA LEU A 153 -5.09 21.55 -0.79
C LEU A 153 -5.54 22.92 -0.24
N GLU A 154 -4.89 24.00 -0.62
CA GLU A 154 -5.35 25.34 -0.25
C GLU A 154 -6.71 25.67 -0.89
N ASP A 155 -6.93 25.29 -2.15
CA ASP A 155 -8.23 25.42 -2.82
C ASP A 155 -9.35 24.67 -2.05
N LEU A 156 -9.06 23.44 -1.57
CA LEU A 156 -9.99 22.67 -0.75
C LEU A 156 -10.26 23.32 0.62
N ARG A 157 -9.22 23.81 1.29
CA ARG A 157 -9.35 24.50 2.58
C ARG A 157 -10.26 25.70 2.43
N ALA A 158 -10.04 26.52 1.40
CA ALA A 158 -10.89 27.68 1.11
C ALA A 158 -12.34 27.27 0.82
N GLU A 159 -12.55 26.22 0.03
CA GLU A 159 -13.89 25.70 -0.32
C GLU A 159 -14.67 25.23 0.91
N PHE A 160 -13.98 24.60 1.86
CA PHE A 160 -14.61 24.07 3.08
C PHE A 160 -14.55 25.03 4.28
N GLY A 161 -14.11 26.26 4.08
CA GLY A 161 -14.11 27.33 5.09
C GLY A 161 -13.10 27.11 6.22
N LEU A 162 -11.99 26.44 5.91
CA LEU A 162 -10.86 26.22 6.83
C LEU A 162 -9.81 27.33 6.68
N ASP A 163 -9.11 27.61 7.76
CA ASP A 163 -7.98 28.54 7.73
C ASP A 163 -6.87 28.05 6.76
N PRO A 164 -6.17 28.93 6.06
CA PRO A 164 -5.04 28.58 5.22
C PRO A 164 -3.95 27.82 5.98
N ASP A 165 -3.30 26.86 5.30
CA ASP A 165 -2.15 26.10 5.82
C ASP A 165 -1.10 25.88 4.69
N PRO A 166 -0.55 26.98 4.13
CA PRO A 166 0.27 26.95 2.92
C PRO A 166 1.57 26.15 3.08
N ASP A 167 2.05 25.98 4.30
CA ASP A 167 3.25 25.23 4.63
C ASP A 167 2.98 23.81 5.18
N PHE A 168 1.69 23.39 5.20
CA PHE A 168 1.23 22.10 5.75
C PHE A 168 1.65 21.87 7.20
N GLU A 169 1.74 22.89 8.00
CA GLU A 169 2.15 22.75 9.40
C GLU A 169 1.16 21.88 10.18
N ARG A 170 -0.15 22.09 9.97
CA ARG A 170 -1.20 21.31 10.64
C ARG A 170 -1.17 19.84 10.22
N ALA A 171 -1.07 19.57 8.90
CA ALA A 171 -0.97 18.20 8.39
C ALA A 171 0.31 17.49 8.85
N ARG A 172 1.44 18.22 8.92
CA ARG A 172 2.75 17.68 9.40
C ARG A 172 2.80 17.47 10.89
N ALA A 173 1.97 18.19 11.66
CA ALA A 173 1.86 18.03 13.11
C ALA A 173 1.09 16.75 13.49
N LEU A 174 0.30 16.16 12.58
CA LEU A 174 -0.44 14.95 12.87
C LEU A 174 0.50 13.77 13.15
N PRO A 175 0.24 12.99 14.21
CA PRO A 175 0.95 11.74 14.42
C PRO A 175 0.81 10.82 13.22
N CYS A 176 1.90 10.16 12.83
CA CYS A 176 1.94 9.27 11.69
C CYS A 176 2.28 7.84 12.13
N LEU A 177 1.36 6.91 11.90
CA LEU A 177 1.55 5.49 12.13
C LEU A 177 1.91 4.79 10.83
N THR A 178 2.71 3.72 10.88
CA THR A 178 2.99 2.94 9.69
C THR A 178 3.46 1.52 10.02
N VAL A 179 3.25 0.61 9.08
CA VAL A 179 3.85 -0.74 9.08
C VAL A 179 5.06 -0.84 8.14
N LEU A 180 5.37 0.24 7.42
CA LEU A 180 6.56 0.29 6.55
C LEU A 180 7.82 0.34 7.40
N PRO A 181 8.82 -0.51 7.13
CA PRO A 181 10.08 -0.47 7.88
C PRO A 181 10.89 0.79 7.55
N GLU A 182 11.61 1.31 8.52
CA GLU A 182 12.51 2.46 8.34
C GLU A 182 13.54 2.21 7.23
N ALA A 183 13.98 0.97 7.07
CA ALA A 183 14.90 0.58 6.02
C ALA A 183 14.40 0.90 4.59
N LEU A 184 13.09 0.97 4.36
CA LEU A 184 12.53 1.38 3.07
C LEU A 184 12.57 2.88 2.84
N GLU A 185 12.76 3.70 3.87
CA GLU A 185 12.86 5.14 3.68
C GLU A 185 14.14 5.53 2.94
N ASP A 186 14.05 6.62 2.18
CA ASP A 186 15.21 7.26 1.60
C ASP A 186 16.00 7.98 2.71
N PRO A 187 17.25 7.58 3.01
CA PRO A 187 18.02 8.17 4.10
C PRO A 187 18.40 9.64 3.85
N ALA A 188 18.31 10.11 2.62
CA ALA A 188 18.57 11.51 2.26
C ALA A 188 17.39 12.43 2.57
N LEU A 189 16.20 11.89 2.82
CA LEU A 189 14.99 12.66 3.06
C LEU A 189 14.63 12.70 4.54
N ALA A 190 14.35 13.91 5.03
CA ALA A 190 13.87 14.10 6.39
C ALA A 190 12.49 13.46 6.59
N GLN A 191 12.30 12.83 7.75
CA GLN A 191 11.01 12.33 8.20
C GLN A 191 10.46 13.23 9.32
N PRO A 192 9.13 13.35 9.45
CA PRO A 192 8.50 13.99 10.60
C PRO A 192 8.94 13.31 11.91
N GLN A 193 9.08 14.07 13.00
CA GLN A 193 9.47 13.51 14.30
C GLN A 193 8.40 12.60 14.93
N SER A 194 7.16 12.70 14.48
CA SER A 194 5.99 12.01 15.03
C SER A 194 5.69 10.65 14.36
N VAL A 195 6.67 10.02 13.69
CA VAL A 195 6.47 8.73 13.01
C VAL A 195 6.63 7.57 13.98
N MET A 196 5.61 6.74 14.08
CA MET A 196 5.61 5.52 14.88
C MET A 196 5.44 4.29 13.99
N ARG A 197 6.38 3.36 14.10
CA ARG A 197 6.47 2.17 13.25
C ARG A 197 6.09 0.93 14.03
N PHE A 198 5.31 0.07 13.35
CA PHE A 198 4.82 -1.17 13.92
C PHE A 198 5.08 -2.32 12.96
N ARG A 199 5.18 -3.53 13.48
CA ARG A 199 5.14 -4.73 12.67
C ARG A 199 3.73 -5.27 12.59
N GLU A 200 3.37 -5.75 11.42
CA GLU A 200 2.16 -6.54 11.28
C GLU A 200 2.30 -7.84 12.08
N VAL A 201 1.20 -8.25 12.70
CA VAL A 201 1.05 -9.59 13.24
C VAL A 201 0.20 -10.35 12.22
N PRO A 202 0.79 -11.27 11.44
CA PRO A 202 0.01 -12.04 10.47
C PRO A 202 -1.12 -12.76 11.21
N ASP A 203 -2.35 -12.56 10.77
CA ASP A 203 -3.44 -13.42 11.16
C ASP A 203 -3.21 -14.76 10.46
N VAL A 204 -2.54 -15.65 11.14
CA VAL A 204 -2.25 -17.00 10.64
C VAL A 204 -3.55 -17.80 10.71
N THR A 205 -4.52 -17.41 9.89
CA THR A 205 -5.48 -18.39 9.42
C THR A 205 -4.66 -19.31 8.53
N ARG A 206 -4.29 -20.47 9.08
CA ARG A 206 -3.67 -21.53 8.31
C ARG A 206 -4.62 -21.94 7.19
N GLY A 207 -4.65 -21.12 6.14
CA GLY A 207 -5.20 -21.53 4.87
C GLY A 207 -4.37 -22.72 4.42
N ALA A 208 -5.01 -23.82 4.13
CA ALA A 208 -4.31 -24.94 3.54
C ALA A 208 -3.73 -24.45 2.20
N LEU A 209 -2.44 -24.17 2.20
CA LEU A 209 -1.71 -24.11 0.93
C LEU A 209 -1.96 -25.44 0.24
N TRP A 210 -2.32 -25.39 -1.05
CA TRP A 210 -2.69 -26.58 -1.81
C TRP A 210 -1.55 -27.59 -1.78
N ASP A 211 -1.86 -28.88 -1.87
CA ASP A 211 -0.89 -29.97 -1.95
C ASP A 211 0.05 -29.88 -3.16
N TRP A 212 -0.22 -28.93 -4.08
CA TRP A 212 0.53 -28.74 -5.31
C TRP A 212 2.04 -28.57 -5.13
N TRP A 213 2.49 -27.98 -4.05
CA TRP A 213 3.93 -27.82 -3.79
C TRP A 213 4.49 -28.82 -2.80
N LEU A 214 3.70 -29.75 -2.28
CA LEU A 214 4.20 -30.82 -1.44
C LEU A 214 4.95 -31.84 -2.29
N GLY A 215 6.12 -32.30 -1.78
CA GLY A 215 6.92 -33.33 -2.44
C GLY A 215 7.76 -32.82 -3.62
N ASP A 216 7.81 -31.54 -3.88
CA ASP A 216 8.67 -30.93 -4.89
C ASP A 216 9.69 -30.00 -4.21
N GLU A 217 10.98 -30.38 -4.26
CA GLU A 217 12.07 -29.66 -3.60
C GLU A 217 12.60 -28.45 -4.39
N ARG A 218 12.11 -28.23 -5.63
CA ARG A 218 12.54 -27.09 -6.42
C ARG A 218 12.17 -25.78 -5.71
N PRO A 219 13.00 -24.73 -5.79
CA PRO A 219 12.71 -23.45 -5.15
C PRO A 219 11.40 -22.83 -5.68
N LEU A 220 10.59 -22.31 -4.78
CA LEU A 220 9.34 -21.61 -5.14
C LEU A 220 9.66 -20.15 -5.46
N VAL A 221 9.28 -19.71 -6.66
CA VAL A 221 9.27 -18.30 -7.08
C VAL A 221 7.83 -17.79 -7.05
N TYR A 222 7.56 -16.80 -6.22
CA TYR A 222 6.25 -16.15 -6.17
C TYR A 222 6.22 -14.94 -7.11
N ILE A 223 5.23 -14.86 -7.99
CA ILE A 223 5.09 -13.79 -8.99
C ILE A 223 3.77 -13.07 -8.76
N THR A 224 3.83 -11.75 -8.53
CA THR A 224 2.63 -10.92 -8.31
C THR A 224 2.87 -9.47 -8.72
N PHE A 225 1.92 -8.90 -9.46
CA PHE A 225 1.95 -7.48 -9.83
C PHE A 225 0.85 -6.68 -9.12
N GLY A 226 0.39 -7.20 -7.95
CA GLY A 226 -0.58 -6.52 -7.10
C GLY A 226 -2.02 -6.58 -7.63
N SER A 227 -2.85 -5.67 -7.13
CA SER A 227 -4.29 -5.64 -7.43
C SER A 227 -4.67 -4.60 -8.50
N ALA A 228 -3.80 -3.66 -8.81
CA ALA A 228 -4.05 -2.60 -9.78
C ALA A 228 -3.61 -2.99 -11.20
N ALA A 229 -2.40 -3.56 -11.36
CA ALA A 229 -1.87 -3.93 -12.68
C ALA A 229 -2.80 -4.84 -13.51
N PRO A 230 -3.53 -5.81 -12.92
CA PRO A 230 -4.49 -6.61 -13.67
C PRO A 230 -5.61 -5.81 -14.34
N LYS A 231 -5.90 -4.61 -13.85
CA LYS A 231 -6.99 -3.73 -14.34
C LYS A 231 -6.52 -2.74 -15.41
N THR A 232 -5.25 -2.79 -15.81
CA THR A 232 -4.64 -1.90 -16.80
C THR A 232 -4.23 -2.66 -18.06
N ASP A 233 -3.82 -1.93 -19.09
CA ASP A 233 -3.30 -2.47 -20.36
C ASP A 233 -1.98 -3.23 -20.22
N LEU A 234 -1.37 -3.22 -19.03
CA LEU A 234 -0.18 -4.04 -18.71
C LEU A 234 -0.51 -5.53 -18.64
N PHE A 235 -1.78 -5.89 -18.38
CA PHE A 235 -2.25 -7.27 -18.48
C PHE A 235 -2.68 -7.58 -19.93
N PRO A 236 -2.32 -8.75 -20.51
CA PRO A 236 -1.57 -9.86 -19.90
C PRO A 236 -0.03 -9.76 -20.06
N GLY A 237 0.48 -8.73 -20.72
CA GLY A 237 1.87 -8.65 -21.19
C GLY A 237 2.92 -8.85 -20.10
N VAL A 238 2.86 -8.10 -18.99
CA VAL A 238 3.83 -8.20 -17.90
C VAL A 238 3.81 -9.59 -17.23
N TYR A 239 2.63 -10.20 -17.14
CA TYR A 239 2.48 -11.54 -16.58
C TYR A 239 3.06 -12.60 -17.50
N ARG A 240 2.82 -12.49 -18.83
CA ARG A 240 3.42 -13.39 -19.81
C ARG A 240 4.94 -13.32 -19.79
N ALA A 241 5.52 -12.13 -19.78
CA ALA A 241 6.97 -11.96 -19.69
C ALA A 241 7.57 -12.67 -18.46
N ALA A 242 6.91 -12.52 -17.29
CA ALA A 242 7.35 -13.18 -16.06
C ALA A 242 7.18 -14.72 -16.10
N ILE A 243 6.08 -15.21 -16.66
CA ILE A 243 5.84 -16.65 -16.87
C ILE A 243 6.89 -17.23 -17.81
N ASP A 244 7.13 -16.59 -18.96
CA ASP A 244 8.09 -17.04 -19.94
C ASP A 244 9.52 -17.06 -19.37
N ALA A 245 9.85 -16.09 -18.51
CA ALA A 245 11.14 -16.07 -17.80
C ALA A 245 11.39 -17.33 -16.97
N VAL A 246 10.37 -17.80 -16.23
CA VAL A 246 10.54 -18.94 -15.28
C VAL A 246 10.19 -20.29 -15.88
N SER A 247 9.55 -20.32 -17.05
CA SER A 247 9.06 -21.57 -17.68
C SER A 247 10.15 -22.58 -17.98
N ALA A 248 11.35 -22.12 -18.34
CA ALA A 248 12.52 -22.99 -18.62
C ALA A 248 13.46 -23.18 -17.42
N MET A 249 13.12 -22.63 -16.26
CA MET A 249 13.95 -22.72 -15.05
C MET A 249 13.58 -23.95 -14.22
N SER A 250 14.56 -24.50 -13.49
CA SER A 250 14.31 -25.55 -12.50
C SER A 250 13.73 -24.99 -11.20
N VAL A 251 12.55 -24.38 -11.32
CA VAL A 251 11.81 -23.77 -10.20
C VAL A 251 10.35 -24.23 -10.24
N ARG A 252 9.63 -24.00 -9.15
CA ARG A 252 8.17 -23.94 -9.13
C ARG A 252 7.77 -22.46 -9.11
N ALA A 253 6.82 -22.06 -9.91
CA ALA A 253 6.34 -20.69 -9.93
C ALA A 253 4.86 -20.63 -9.59
N LEU A 254 4.51 -19.78 -8.65
CA LEU A 254 3.12 -19.42 -8.32
C LEU A 254 2.88 -17.99 -8.78
N VAL A 255 1.91 -17.79 -9.67
CA VAL A 255 1.55 -16.49 -10.25
C VAL A 255 0.17 -16.09 -9.77
N THR A 256 0.02 -14.88 -9.21
CA THR A 256 -1.30 -14.34 -8.87
C THR A 256 -1.66 -13.18 -9.79
N ILE A 257 -2.86 -13.24 -10.39
CA ILE A 257 -3.28 -12.35 -11.48
C ILE A 257 -4.42 -11.38 -11.12
N GLY A 258 -4.90 -11.41 -9.87
CA GLY A 258 -6.05 -10.61 -9.43
C GLY A 258 -7.36 -11.39 -9.49
N ARG A 259 -8.29 -11.04 -8.58
CA ARG A 259 -9.55 -11.79 -8.36
C ARG A 259 -10.51 -11.74 -9.54
N ASP A 260 -10.38 -10.72 -10.38
CA ASP A 260 -11.31 -10.43 -11.47
C ASP A 260 -10.83 -10.95 -12.84
N ARG A 261 -9.67 -11.65 -12.86
CA ARG A 261 -9.08 -12.20 -14.10
C ARG A 261 -9.22 -13.70 -14.18
N ASP A 262 -9.42 -14.20 -15.42
CA ASP A 262 -9.41 -15.64 -15.69
C ASP A 262 -7.97 -16.09 -16.02
N PRO A 263 -7.41 -17.12 -15.33
CA PRO A 263 -6.13 -17.71 -15.70
C PRO A 263 -6.00 -18.09 -17.18
N ALA A 264 -7.09 -18.45 -17.83
CA ALA A 264 -7.12 -18.78 -19.24
C ALA A 264 -6.72 -17.61 -20.16
N GLU A 265 -6.88 -16.36 -19.71
CA GLU A 265 -6.45 -15.17 -20.46
C GLU A 265 -4.93 -15.12 -20.70
N LEU A 266 -4.16 -15.80 -19.86
CA LEU A 266 -2.71 -15.93 -20.04
C LEU A 266 -2.30 -17.00 -21.07
N GLY A 267 -3.24 -17.82 -21.57
CA GLY A 267 -2.93 -18.92 -22.47
C GLY A 267 -2.14 -20.05 -21.78
N PRO A 268 -1.56 -20.98 -22.55
CA PRO A 268 -0.85 -22.14 -22.01
C PRO A 268 0.35 -21.75 -21.16
N VAL A 269 0.55 -22.43 -20.03
CA VAL A 269 1.70 -22.30 -19.14
C VAL A 269 2.43 -23.64 -18.98
N SER A 270 3.72 -23.60 -18.67
CA SER A 270 4.51 -24.82 -18.43
C SER A 270 4.12 -25.51 -17.12
N SER A 271 4.39 -26.79 -17.00
CA SER A 271 3.99 -27.62 -15.84
C SER A 271 4.59 -27.19 -14.50
N ASN A 272 5.66 -26.39 -14.52
CA ASN A 272 6.28 -25.84 -13.32
C ASN A 272 5.64 -24.49 -12.88
N VAL A 273 4.66 -23.97 -13.62
CA VAL A 273 3.96 -22.71 -13.35
C VAL A 273 2.52 -23.00 -12.96
N ARG A 274 2.08 -22.44 -11.84
CA ARG A 274 0.69 -22.42 -11.41
C ARG A 274 0.17 -20.99 -11.40
N VAL A 275 -0.97 -20.77 -12.02
CA VAL A 275 -1.64 -19.49 -12.06
C VAL A 275 -2.89 -19.54 -11.19
N GLU A 276 -3.02 -18.58 -10.28
CA GLU A 276 -4.15 -18.42 -9.39
C GLU A 276 -4.68 -16.98 -9.49
N GLN A 277 -5.96 -16.81 -9.31
CA GLN A 277 -6.54 -15.47 -9.22
C GLN A 277 -6.00 -14.71 -8.01
N TRP A 278 -5.97 -15.38 -6.87
CA TRP A 278 -5.54 -14.79 -5.61
C TRP A 278 -5.15 -15.86 -4.59
N VAL A 279 -4.15 -15.54 -3.79
CA VAL A 279 -3.74 -16.32 -2.61
C VAL A 279 -3.43 -15.38 -1.45
N PRO A 280 -3.59 -15.83 -0.18
CA PRO A 280 -3.07 -15.06 0.96
C PRO A 280 -1.54 -15.00 0.86
N GLN A 281 -0.97 -13.82 0.62
CA GLN A 281 0.47 -13.67 0.41
C GLN A 281 1.30 -14.13 1.63
N HIS A 282 0.79 -13.87 2.85
CA HIS A 282 1.47 -14.30 4.08
C HIS A 282 1.59 -15.82 4.22
N ASP A 283 0.71 -16.60 3.57
CA ASP A 283 0.82 -18.07 3.57
C ASP A 283 1.88 -18.55 2.57
N VAL A 284 2.10 -17.78 1.49
CA VAL A 284 3.09 -18.13 0.43
C VAL A 284 4.51 -17.73 0.83
N MET A 285 4.67 -16.54 1.44
CA MET A 285 5.99 -15.95 1.70
C MET A 285 6.95 -16.85 2.49
N PRO A 286 6.52 -17.61 3.51
CA PRO A 286 7.42 -18.53 4.24
C PRO A 286 8.04 -19.62 3.35
N HIS A 287 7.42 -19.93 2.22
CA HIS A 287 7.85 -20.96 1.28
C HIS A 287 8.59 -20.39 0.07
N ALA A 288 8.52 -19.08 -0.15
CA ALA A 288 9.13 -18.45 -1.32
C ALA A 288 10.66 -18.39 -1.20
N ALA A 289 11.33 -18.88 -2.23
CA ALA A 289 12.77 -18.75 -2.39
C ALA A 289 13.15 -17.39 -2.98
N ALA A 290 12.32 -16.85 -3.87
CA ALA A 290 12.44 -15.51 -4.43
C ALA A 290 11.04 -15.00 -4.82
N MET A 291 10.93 -13.72 -5.04
CA MET A 291 9.70 -13.07 -5.53
C MET A 291 10.00 -12.22 -6.77
N VAL A 292 9.05 -12.19 -7.71
CA VAL A 292 9.00 -11.19 -8.79
C VAL A 292 7.76 -10.34 -8.54
N CYS A 293 7.94 -9.02 -8.41
CA CYS A 293 6.82 -8.14 -8.07
C CYS A 293 6.95 -6.77 -8.73
N HIS A 294 5.85 -6.01 -8.67
CA HIS A 294 5.78 -4.64 -9.19
C HIS A 294 6.40 -3.58 -8.27
N GLY A 295 6.70 -3.90 -7.01
CA GLY A 295 7.27 -2.92 -6.07
C GLY A 295 6.25 -2.14 -5.25
N GLY A 296 4.96 -2.48 -5.27
CA GLY A 296 3.98 -1.82 -4.39
C GLY A 296 4.33 -2.00 -2.90
N SER A 297 4.19 -0.94 -2.09
CA SER A 297 4.66 -0.89 -0.70
C SER A 297 4.22 -2.09 0.15
N GLY A 298 2.95 -2.52 0.07
CA GLY A 298 2.46 -3.69 0.83
C GLY A 298 3.14 -5.00 0.44
N THR A 299 3.35 -5.23 -0.87
CA THR A 299 4.01 -6.45 -1.37
C THR A 299 5.49 -6.48 -0.99
N VAL A 300 6.19 -5.35 -1.13
CA VAL A 300 7.61 -5.23 -0.74
C VAL A 300 7.77 -5.42 0.76
N THR A 301 6.96 -4.76 1.57
CA THR A 301 6.97 -4.89 3.03
C THR A 301 6.77 -6.34 3.46
N MET A 302 5.83 -7.05 2.86
CA MET A 302 5.56 -8.45 3.17
C MET A 302 6.73 -9.37 2.78
N GLY A 303 7.31 -9.18 1.59
CA GLY A 303 8.49 -9.92 1.15
C GLY A 303 9.70 -9.68 2.06
N LEU A 304 9.95 -8.43 2.45
CA LEU A 304 11.03 -8.08 3.39
C LEU A 304 10.78 -8.65 4.78
N ALA A 305 9.55 -8.59 5.30
CA ALA A 305 9.19 -9.18 6.60
C ALA A 305 9.46 -10.70 6.65
N ALA A 306 9.25 -11.38 5.53
CA ALA A 306 9.54 -12.81 5.37
C ALA A 306 11.02 -13.11 5.07
N GLY A 307 11.84 -12.10 4.79
CA GLY A 307 13.25 -12.28 4.40
C GLY A 307 13.41 -12.89 3.00
N VAL A 308 12.46 -12.63 2.10
CA VAL A 308 12.43 -13.12 0.72
C VAL A 308 13.07 -12.08 -0.20
N PRO A 309 14.13 -12.43 -0.93
CA PRO A 309 14.74 -11.54 -1.92
C PRO A 309 13.83 -11.37 -3.14
N MET A 310 13.86 -10.20 -3.79
CA MET A 310 12.91 -9.91 -4.85
C MET A 310 13.52 -9.24 -6.08
N ALA A 311 13.01 -9.61 -7.26
CA ALA A 311 13.17 -8.86 -8.50
C ALA A 311 11.97 -7.91 -8.62
N VAL A 312 12.23 -6.63 -8.63
CA VAL A 312 11.20 -5.60 -8.65
C VAL A 312 11.14 -4.97 -10.04
N LEU A 313 10.01 -5.12 -10.72
CA LEU A 313 9.70 -4.49 -11.99
C LEU A 313 8.66 -3.39 -11.74
N PRO A 314 9.10 -2.14 -11.52
CA PRO A 314 8.18 -1.05 -11.22
C PRO A 314 7.34 -0.70 -12.44
N LEU A 315 6.04 -0.52 -12.23
CA LEU A 315 5.06 -0.24 -13.28
C LEU A 315 4.52 1.21 -13.17
N PHE A 316 4.23 1.69 -11.95
CA PHE A 316 3.69 3.03 -11.69
C PHE A 316 3.78 3.42 -10.20
N ALA A 317 3.30 4.62 -9.86
CA ALA A 317 3.16 5.16 -8.49
C ALA A 317 4.49 5.20 -7.69
N ASP A 318 4.48 4.67 -6.45
CA ASP A 318 5.61 4.60 -5.52
C ASP A 318 6.61 3.47 -5.84
N GLN A 319 6.29 2.64 -6.81
CA GLN A 319 7.02 1.40 -7.11
C GLN A 319 8.49 1.62 -7.50
N PRO A 320 8.86 2.66 -8.30
CA PRO A 320 10.26 2.96 -8.58
C PRO A 320 11.07 3.25 -7.31
N TRP A 321 10.50 3.98 -6.35
CA TRP A 321 11.18 4.29 -5.08
C TRP A 321 11.44 3.03 -4.27
N ASN A 322 10.45 2.14 -4.21
CA ASN A 322 10.58 0.86 -3.52
C ASN A 322 11.57 -0.07 -4.20
N ALA A 323 11.62 -0.09 -5.55
CA ALA A 323 12.58 -0.87 -6.32
C ALA A 323 14.01 -0.42 -6.04
N GLU A 324 14.27 0.88 -6.08
CA GLU A 324 15.56 1.48 -5.77
C GLU A 324 16.02 1.11 -4.35
N ARG A 325 15.15 1.29 -3.35
CA ARG A 325 15.47 0.95 -1.95
C ARG A 325 15.74 -0.53 -1.75
N VAL A 326 14.97 -1.41 -2.37
CA VAL A 326 15.20 -2.87 -2.30
C VAL A 326 16.57 -3.22 -2.86
N ALA A 327 17.00 -2.60 -3.96
CA ALA A 327 18.32 -2.81 -4.54
C ALA A 327 19.45 -2.28 -3.64
N GLU A 328 19.33 -1.07 -3.11
CA GLU A 328 20.31 -0.47 -2.20
C GLU A 328 20.47 -1.25 -0.90
N LEU A 329 19.40 -1.83 -0.39
CA LEU A 329 19.43 -2.72 0.79
C LEU A 329 20.12 -4.06 0.51
N GLY A 330 20.44 -4.36 -0.76
CA GLY A 330 20.90 -5.67 -1.20
C GLY A 330 19.85 -6.77 -0.95
N ALA A 331 18.58 -6.39 -0.90
CA ALA A 331 17.45 -7.30 -0.68
C ALA A 331 16.81 -7.76 -2.00
N GLY A 332 17.30 -7.27 -3.13
CA GLY A 332 16.76 -7.62 -4.44
C GLY A 332 17.43 -6.89 -5.58
N ILE A 333 16.80 -6.96 -6.74
CA ILE A 333 17.24 -6.38 -8.00
C ILE A 333 16.11 -5.51 -8.55
N ALA A 334 16.39 -4.24 -8.83
CA ALA A 334 15.48 -3.36 -9.56
C ALA A 334 15.64 -3.64 -11.05
N LEU A 335 14.54 -3.98 -11.71
CA LEU A 335 14.47 -4.13 -13.16
C LEU A 335 14.03 -2.80 -13.77
N ALA A 336 14.59 -2.42 -14.90
CA ALA A 336 14.28 -1.19 -15.59
C ALA A 336 13.74 -1.49 -16.99
N GLY A 337 12.90 -0.58 -17.51
CA GLY A 337 12.39 -0.65 -18.88
C GLY A 337 11.18 -1.60 -19.03
N GLU A 338 10.95 -1.96 -20.29
CA GLU A 338 9.87 -2.88 -20.67
C GLU A 338 10.08 -4.28 -20.07
N PRO A 339 8.97 -5.01 -19.77
CA PRO A 339 9.05 -6.38 -19.25
C PRO A 339 9.79 -7.30 -20.21
N ASP A 340 11.06 -7.62 -19.89
CA ASP A 340 11.91 -8.53 -20.68
C ASP A 340 12.04 -9.89 -19.97
N PRO A 341 11.59 -11.00 -20.59
CA PRO A 341 11.74 -12.34 -20.02
C PRO A 341 13.19 -12.72 -19.71
N GLY A 342 14.15 -12.25 -20.50
CA GLY A 342 15.59 -12.51 -20.30
C GLY A 342 16.08 -11.86 -19.01
N GLY A 343 15.83 -10.56 -18.86
CA GLY A 343 16.22 -9.81 -17.67
C GLY A 343 15.55 -10.31 -16.39
N ILE A 344 14.26 -10.70 -16.47
CA ILE A 344 13.55 -11.31 -15.32
C ILE A 344 14.19 -12.65 -14.95
N ARG A 345 14.50 -13.51 -15.93
CA ARG A 345 15.16 -14.81 -15.72
C ARG A 345 16.52 -14.64 -15.04
N ASP A 346 17.34 -13.75 -15.55
CA ASP A 346 18.67 -13.48 -14.99
C ASP A 346 18.57 -12.97 -13.55
N ALA A 347 17.65 -12.07 -13.27
CA ALA A 347 17.40 -11.59 -11.92
C ALA A 347 16.97 -12.72 -10.99
N VAL A 348 15.99 -13.55 -11.38
CA VAL A 348 15.53 -14.69 -10.58
C VAL A 348 16.69 -15.67 -10.35
N SER A 349 17.49 -15.97 -11.37
CA SER A 349 18.65 -16.85 -11.24
C SER A 349 19.64 -16.33 -10.19
N ARG A 350 19.97 -15.05 -10.24
CA ARG A 350 20.85 -14.40 -9.28
C ARG A 350 20.27 -14.42 -7.86
N LEU A 351 18.98 -14.12 -7.69
CA LEU A 351 18.32 -14.16 -6.38
C LEU A 351 18.36 -15.56 -5.74
N LEU A 352 18.33 -16.61 -6.55
CA LEU A 352 18.38 -17.99 -6.10
C LEU A 352 19.80 -18.49 -5.80
N THR A 353 20.81 -17.95 -6.51
CA THR A 353 22.21 -18.45 -6.44
C THR A 353 23.15 -17.55 -5.66
N GLU A 354 22.85 -16.24 -5.51
CA GLU A 354 23.67 -15.29 -4.77
C GLU A 354 23.12 -15.07 -3.33
N PRO A 355 23.73 -15.66 -2.29
CA PRO A 355 23.19 -15.60 -0.91
C PRO A 355 23.12 -14.19 -0.33
N ALA A 356 23.83 -13.23 -0.92
CA ALA A 356 23.87 -11.84 -0.47
C ALA A 356 22.46 -11.19 -0.47
N PHE A 357 21.63 -11.46 -1.49
CA PHE A 357 20.28 -10.90 -1.59
C PHE A 357 19.38 -11.41 -0.46
N ARG A 358 19.42 -12.70 -0.19
CA ARG A 358 18.69 -13.27 0.94
C ARG A 358 19.22 -12.73 2.28
N GLY A 359 20.54 -12.51 2.38
CA GLY A 359 21.16 -11.86 3.54
C GLY A 359 20.63 -10.46 3.75
N GLY A 360 20.51 -9.66 2.69
CA GLY A 360 19.91 -8.33 2.71
C GLY A 360 18.46 -8.34 3.19
N ALA A 361 17.62 -9.16 2.57
CA ALA A 361 16.22 -9.29 2.95
C ALA A 361 16.05 -9.73 4.42
N ARG A 362 16.86 -10.70 4.89
CA ARG A 362 16.84 -11.16 6.29
C ARG A 362 17.29 -10.10 7.29
N ARG A 363 18.22 -9.22 6.94
CA ARG A 363 18.61 -8.08 7.81
C ARG A 363 17.42 -7.15 8.03
N VAL A 364 16.70 -6.79 6.98
CA VAL A 364 15.49 -5.98 7.09
C VAL A 364 14.41 -6.72 7.89
N ALA A 365 14.18 -8.00 7.62
CA ALA A 365 13.24 -8.82 8.40
C ALA A 365 13.57 -8.82 9.91
N ALA A 366 14.85 -8.83 10.28
CA ALA A 366 15.26 -8.77 11.68
C ALA A 366 14.91 -7.41 12.32
N GLN A 367 15.12 -6.30 11.60
CA GLN A 367 14.72 -4.95 12.05
C GLN A 367 13.20 -4.88 12.22
N MET A 368 12.42 -5.37 11.25
CA MET A 368 10.95 -5.38 11.33
C MET A 368 10.44 -6.21 12.52
N ARG A 369 11.04 -7.36 12.80
CA ARG A 369 10.67 -8.18 13.97
C ARG A 369 10.93 -7.50 15.31
N ALA A 370 11.89 -6.56 15.37
CA ALA A 370 12.18 -5.79 16.57
C ALA A 370 11.17 -4.66 16.83
N LEU A 371 10.37 -4.28 15.84
CA LEU A 371 9.33 -3.26 16.01
C LEU A 371 8.21 -3.76 16.94
N PRO A 372 7.56 -2.85 17.68
CA PRO A 372 6.38 -3.19 18.46
C PRO A 372 5.29 -3.76 17.54
N PRO A 373 4.47 -4.71 18.02
CA PRO A 373 3.35 -5.21 17.24
C PRO A 373 2.31 -4.10 17.02
N VAL A 374 1.57 -4.18 15.92
CA VAL A 374 0.52 -3.19 15.59
C VAL A 374 -0.52 -3.01 16.70
N ASP A 375 -0.70 -4.00 17.57
CA ASP A 375 -1.57 -3.87 18.75
C ASP A 375 -1.10 -2.78 19.72
N ALA A 376 0.19 -2.46 19.75
CA ALA A 376 0.71 -1.37 20.58
C ALA A 376 0.25 0.02 20.10
N ALA A 377 -0.16 0.16 18.83
CA ALA A 377 -0.72 1.41 18.31
C ALA A 377 -2.02 1.83 19.04
N VAL A 378 -2.71 0.88 19.65
CA VAL A 378 -3.91 1.17 20.46
C VAL A 378 -3.58 2.07 21.65
N GLY A 379 -2.42 1.86 22.29
CA GLY A 379 -1.93 2.73 23.35
C GLY A 379 -1.72 4.15 22.86
N VAL A 380 -1.02 4.30 21.73
CA VAL A 380 -0.80 5.62 21.11
C VAL A 380 -2.10 6.37 20.83
N VAL A 381 -3.10 5.68 20.28
CA VAL A 381 -4.41 6.31 20.00
C VAL A 381 -5.12 6.74 21.29
N ARG A 382 -4.97 5.98 22.38
CA ARG A 382 -5.54 6.33 23.70
C ARG A 382 -4.85 7.54 24.31
N ASP A 383 -3.51 7.55 24.30
CA ASP A 383 -2.71 8.65 24.84
C ASP A 383 -3.06 9.97 24.14
N LEU A 384 -3.20 9.96 22.81
CA LEU A 384 -3.64 11.12 22.05
C LEU A 384 -5.03 11.63 22.44
N LEU A 385 -5.96 10.75 22.76
CA LEU A 385 -7.29 11.13 23.23
C LEU A 385 -7.25 11.73 24.65
N GLU A 386 -6.40 11.20 25.53
CA GLU A 386 -6.22 11.71 26.90
C GLU A 386 -5.58 13.10 26.86
N ASP A 387 -4.58 13.34 26.01
CA ASP A 387 -3.93 14.64 25.84
C ASP A 387 -4.91 15.72 25.36
N VAL A 388 -5.79 15.37 24.41
CA VAL A 388 -6.83 16.33 23.92
C VAL A 388 -7.88 16.64 24.99
N LEU A 389 -8.22 15.68 25.86
CA LEU A 389 -9.17 15.89 26.95
C LEU A 389 -8.56 16.72 28.10
N ALA A 390 -7.23 16.74 28.19
CA ALA A 390 -6.50 17.48 29.22
C ALA A 390 -6.17 18.95 28.81
N ALA A 391 -6.21 19.28 27.49
CA ALA A 391 -5.92 20.60 26.93
C ALA A 391 -7.19 21.46 26.84
#